data_bdc636c72509d0939af752f7831af89a
#
_entry.id   bdc636c72509d0939af752f7831af89a
#
_cell.length_a   1.000
_cell.length_b   1.000
_cell.length_c   1.000
_cell.angle_alpha   90.00
_cell.angle_beta   90.00
_cell.angle_gamma   90.00
#
_symmetry.space_group_name_H-M   'P 1'
#
loop_
_entity.id
_entity.type
_entity.pdbx_description
1 polymer ?
#
loop_
_entity_poly.entity_id
_entity_poly.type
_entity_poly.pdbx_seq_one_letter_code
_entity_poly.pdbx_strand_id
1 'polypeptide(L)'
;MLPTAWLLLGIDDLIRAMPNEGLEDGTLLHIGETGQVDVGPGWRDLEASWYMGVAAIVSSGTGVIVDEVFLGGRKSQERLRTAFGGLAVLWVGVTCDSEVARAREALRPDRVPGMAEHQVAIVHEGVVYDMTIDTSHASPESCAVTILSQMSTTT
;
A
#
# COMPACT_ATOMS: atom_id res chain seq x y z
N MET A 1 -19.47 -9.57 2.87
CA MET A 1 -19.30 -9.24 1.44
C MET A 1 -19.66 -7.78 1.27
N LEU A 2 -18.86 -7.00 0.57
CA LEU A 2 -19.16 -5.60 0.29
C LEU A 2 -20.44 -5.50 -0.53
N PRO A 3 -21.35 -4.54 -0.26
CA PRO A 3 -22.68 -4.49 -0.85
C PRO A 3 -22.66 -4.08 -2.35
N THR A 4 -21.57 -3.51 -2.82
CA THR A 4 -21.35 -3.07 -4.20
C THR A 4 -19.97 -3.53 -4.69
N ALA A 5 -19.70 -3.45 -5.99
CA ALA A 5 -18.37 -3.68 -6.52
C ALA A 5 -17.40 -2.59 -6.04
N TRP A 6 -16.24 -3.01 -5.57
CA TRP A 6 -15.13 -2.13 -5.19
C TRP A 6 -13.96 -2.34 -6.12
N LEU A 7 -13.19 -1.29 -6.36
CA LEU A 7 -11.92 -1.39 -7.05
C LEU A 7 -10.82 -1.71 -6.05
N LEU A 8 -9.87 -2.54 -6.46
CA LEU A 8 -8.60 -2.74 -5.78
C LEU A 8 -7.53 -1.99 -6.59
N LEU A 9 -6.94 -0.98 -5.99
CA LEU A 9 -5.89 -0.17 -6.59
C LEU A 9 -4.73 -0.08 -5.60
N GLY A 10 -3.50 -0.22 -6.10
CA GLY A 10 -2.32 -0.16 -5.24
C GLY A 10 -1.16 0.53 -5.92
N ILE A 11 -0.09 0.73 -5.16
CA ILE A 11 1.15 1.31 -5.70
C ILE A 11 1.75 0.44 -6.81
N ASP A 12 1.55 -0.87 -6.76
CA ASP A 12 1.99 -1.80 -7.80
C ASP A 12 1.26 -1.56 -9.13
N ASP A 13 0.03 -1.02 -9.12
CA ASP A 13 -0.69 -0.65 -10.34
C ASP A 13 -0.08 0.60 -10.97
N LEU A 14 0.33 1.58 -10.16
CA LEU A 14 1.09 2.72 -10.63
C LEU A 14 2.40 2.28 -11.27
N ILE A 15 3.16 1.41 -10.59
CA ILE A 15 4.45 0.90 -11.10
C ILE A 15 4.27 0.18 -12.44
N ARG A 16 3.23 -0.64 -12.59
CA ARG A 16 2.90 -1.32 -13.85
C ARG A 16 2.51 -0.36 -14.98
N ALA A 17 1.98 0.80 -14.65
CA ALA A 17 1.61 1.82 -15.62
C ALA A 17 2.78 2.75 -16.03
N MET A 18 3.93 2.66 -15.35
CA MET A 18 5.10 3.47 -15.65
C MET A 18 5.79 3.04 -16.94
N PRO A 19 6.42 3.97 -17.67
CA PRO A 19 7.30 3.62 -18.78
C PRO A 19 8.54 2.85 -18.28
N ASN A 20 8.93 1.81 -19.02
CA ASN A 20 10.08 0.96 -18.66
C ASN A 20 11.39 1.76 -18.53
N GLU A 21 11.58 2.77 -19.38
CA GLU A 21 12.77 3.62 -19.37
C GLU A 21 13.02 4.25 -17.99
N GLY A 22 11.96 4.74 -17.34
CA GLY A 22 12.09 5.37 -16.03
C GLY A 22 12.37 4.38 -14.88
N LEU A 23 12.11 3.09 -15.09
CA LEU A 23 12.49 2.01 -14.18
C LEU A 23 13.93 1.54 -14.45
N GLU A 24 14.35 1.51 -15.72
CA GLU A 24 15.70 1.07 -16.14
C GLU A 24 16.78 2.10 -15.77
N ASP A 25 16.49 3.39 -15.93
CA ASP A 25 17.45 4.49 -15.66
C ASP A 25 17.34 5.04 -14.22
N GLY A 26 16.36 4.56 -13.42
CA GLY A 26 16.15 4.96 -12.03
C GLY A 26 15.57 6.37 -11.86
N THR A 27 15.12 7.03 -12.93
CA THR A 27 14.50 8.37 -12.83
C THR A 27 13.14 8.35 -12.14
N LEU A 28 12.45 7.21 -12.15
CA LEU A 28 11.18 7.00 -11.44
C LEU A 28 11.36 6.13 -10.21
N LEU A 29 11.84 4.92 -10.38
CA LEU A 29 11.99 3.94 -9.29
C LEU A 29 13.22 3.07 -9.55
N HIS A 30 13.96 2.75 -8.51
CA HIS A 30 15.03 1.77 -8.55
C HIS A 30 14.88 0.76 -7.42
N ILE A 31 14.97 -0.52 -7.75
CA ILE A 31 15.01 -1.62 -6.76
C ILE A 31 16.42 -2.20 -6.78
N GLY A 32 17.14 -1.99 -5.66
CA GLY A 32 18.50 -2.51 -5.50
C GLY A 32 18.52 -4.03 -5.33
N GLU A 33 19.71 -4.62 -5.46
CA GLU A 33 19.95 -6.08 -5.36
C GLU A 33 19.51 -6.69 -4.01
N THR A 34 19.48 -5.88 -2.95
CA THR A 34 19.07 -6.27 -1.59
C THR A 34 17.61 -5.99 -1.29
N GLY A 35 16.79 -5.63 -2.30
CA GLY A 35 15.37 -5.29 -2.11
C GLY A 35 15.11 -3.89 -1.60
N GLN A 36 16.14 -3.05 -1.45
CA GLN A 36 15.99 -1.64 -1.16
C GLN A 36 15.30 -0.92 -2.31
N VAL A 37 14.35 -0.06 -2.01
CA VAL A 37 13.60 0.73 -2.99
C VAL A 37 13.96 2.19 -2.85
N ASP A 38 14.49 2.77 -3.91
CA ASP A 38 14.82 4.18 -4.02
C ASP A 38 13.90 4.85 -5.06
N VAL A 39 13.40 6.03 -4.73
CA VAL A 39 12.51 6.79 -5.63
C VAL A 39 13.28 7.91 -6.33
N GLY A 40 13.15 7.97 -7.63
CA GLY A 40 13.75 9.00 -8.47
C GLY A 40 13.00 10.34 -8.42
N PRO A 41 13.56 11.39 -9.03
CA PRO A 41 12.98 12.74 -9.00
C PRO A 41 11.59 12.83 -9.62
N GLY A 42 11.27 12.00 -10.62
CA GLY A 42 9.96 11.98 -11.29
C GLY A 42 8.86 11.25 -10.51
N TRP A 43 9.23 10.45 -9.51
CA TRP A 43 8.28 9.63 -8.75
C TRP A 43 7.19 10.46 -8.09
N ARG A 44 7.55 11.59 -7.45
CA ARG A 44 6.61 12.35 -6.61
C ARG A 44 5.47 12.98 -7.41
N ASP A 45 5.71 13.37 -8.63
CA ASP A 45 4.68 13.94 -9.52
C ASP A 45 3.71 12.84 -9.97
N LEU A 46 4.21 11.64 -10.26
CA LEU A 46 3.38 10.49 -10.62
C LEU A 46 2.58 9.98 -9.42
N GLU A 47 3.20 9.84 -8.25
CA GLU A 47 2.53 9.49 -7.00
C GLU A 47 1.38 10.45 -6.69
N ALA A 48 1.63 11.76 -6.78
CA ALA A 48 0.60 12.78 -6.54
C ALA A 48 -0.55 12.68 -7.55
N SER A 49 -0.23 12.50 -8.84
CA SER A 49 -1.23 12.33 -9.89
C SER A 49 -2.07 11.06 -9.68
N TRP A 50 -1.42 9.96 -9.28
CA TRP A 50 -2.09 8.70 -8.94
C TRP A 50 -3.08 8.87 -7.80
N TYR A 51 -2.65 9.47 -6.69
CA TYR A 51 -3.51 9.69 -5.53
C TYR A 51 -4.70 10.59 -5.84
N MET A 52 -4.51 11.65 -6.64
CA MET A 52 -5.61 12.50 -7.11
C MET A 52 -6.59 11.72 -8.00
N GLY A 53 -6.10 10.83 -8.85
CA GLY A 53 -6.93 9.94 -9.68
C GLY A 53 -7.79 9.01 -8.82
N VAL A 54 -7.19 8.36 -7.82
CA VAL A 54 -7.93 7.50 -6.86
C VAL A 54 -8.97 8.31 -6.09
N ALA A 55 -8.62 9.50 -5.61
CA ALA A 55 -9.56 10.39 -4.91
C ALA A 55 -10.74 10.79 -5.80
N ALA A 56 -10.53 11.04 -7.09
CA ALA A 56 -11.58 11.35 -8.05
C ALA A 56 -12.54 10.16 -8.26
N ILE A 57 -12.01 8.94 -8.33
CA ILE A 57 -12.82 7.71 -8.41
C ILE A 57 -13.73 7.58 -7.19
N VAL A 58 -13.18 7.74 -5.99
CA VAL A 58 -13.96 7.67 -4.74
C VAL A 58 -15.02 8.77 -4.70
N SER A 59 -14.65 10.00 -5.09
CA SER A 59 -15.58 11.14 -5.13
C SER A 59 -16.73 10.93 -6.11
N SER A 60 -16.60 10.05 -7.11
CA SER A 60 -17.68 9.66 -8.02
C SER A 60 -18.65 8.63 -7.42
N GLY A 61 -18.41 8.17 -6.18
CA GLY A 61 -19.25 7.21 -5.46
C GLY A 61 -18.80 5.75 -5.58
N THR A 62 -17.63 5.48 -6.17
CA THR A 62 -17.08 4.13 -6.27
C THR A 62 -16.26 3.80 -5.03
N GLY A 63 -16.53 2.66 -4.38
CA GLY A 63 -15.68 2.16 -3.30
C GLY A 63 -14.31 1.71 -3.81
N VAL A 64 -13.25 2.03 -3.09
CA VAL A 64 -11.88 1.65 -3.45
C VAL A 64 -11.16 1.06 -2.23
N ILE A 65 -10.48 -0.05 -2.43
CA ILE A 65 -9.46 -0.57 -1.51
C ILE A 65 -8.13 -0.15 -2.08
N VAL A 66 -7.35 0.58 -1.28
CA VAL A 66 -5.99 1.01 -1.68
C VAL A 66 -4.97 0.13 -0.97
N ASP A 67 -4.20 -0.64 -1.76
CA ASP A 67 -3.07 -1.44 -1.25
C ASP A 67 -1.79 -0.62 -1.39
N GLU A 68 -1.31 -0.11 -0.26
CA GLU A 68 -0.24 0.87 -0.24
C GLU A 68 0.90 0.45 0.70
N VAL A 69 2.12 0.79 0.32
CA VAL A 69 3.35 0.54 1.07
C VAL A 69 4.01 1.86 1.41
N PHE A 70 3.95 2.28 2.67
CA PHE A 70 4.51 3.56 3.11
C PHE A 70 6.01 3.49 3.40
N LEU A 71 6.84 3.36 2.36
CA LEU A 71 8.30 3.32 2.49
C LEU A 71 8.90 4.55 3.20
N GLY A 72 8.23 5.68 3.17
CA GLY A 72 8.58 6.87 3.94
C GLY A 72 7.78 7.02 5.24
N GLY A 73 7.17 5.94 5.74
CA GLY A 73 6.38 5.93 6.97
C GLY A 73 5.32 7.02 6.99
N ARG A 74 5.25 7.77 8.09
CA ARG A 74 4.33 8.89 8.29
C ARG A 74 4.28 9.87 7.13
N LYS A 75 5.43 10.22 6.53
CA LYS A 75 5.48 11.22 5.44
C LYS A 75 4.75 10.72 4.19
N SER A 76 4.82 9.42 3.89
CA SER A 76 4.06 8.81 2.79
C SER A 76 2.57 8.84 3.08
N GLN A 77 2.15 8.47 4.30
CA GLN A 77 0.76 8.56 4.70
C GLN A 77 0.21 10.00 4.62
N GLU A 78 0.98 11.00 5.04
CA GLU A 78 0.57 12.41 5.00
C GLU A 78 0.31 12.89 3.57
N ARG A 79 1.11 12.44 2.58
CA ARG A 79 0.86 12.76 1.17
C ARG A 79 -0.46 12.18 0.68
N LEU A 80 -0.72 10.92 0.98
CA LEU A 80 -1.98 10.26 0.62
C LEU A 80 -3.18 10.89 1.33
N ARG A 81 -3.06 11.20 2.63
CA ARG A 81 -4.09 11.93 3.39
C ARG A 81 -4.41 13.29 2.79
N THR A 82 -3.38 14.01 2.35
CA THR A 82 -3.55 15.33 1.70
C THR A 82 -4.32 15.20 0.39
N ALA A 83 -4.00 14.22 -0.44
CA ALA A 83 -4.68 13.98 -1.70
C ALA A 83 -6.14 13.55 -1.52
N PHE A 84 -6.43 12.77 -0.47
CA PHE A 84 -7.78 12.29 -0.17
C PHE A 84 -8.65 13.34 0.53
N GLY A 85 -8.05 14.37 1.13
CA GLY A 85 -8.79 15.47 1.74
C GLY A 85 -9.83 15.00 2.76
N GLY A 86 -11.11 15.37 2.50
CA GLY A 86 -12.25 15.03 3.37
C GLY A 86 -12.95 13.70 3.06
N LEU A 87 -12.37 12.81 2.25
CA LEU A 87 -12.94 11.50 1.97
C LEU A 87 -12.97 10.63 3.24
N ALA A 88 -14.02 9.83 3.38
CA ALA A 88 -14.10 8.83 4.44
C ALA A 88 -13.13 7.67 4.14
N VAL A 89 -12.12 7.50 4.98
CA VAL A 89 -11.07 6.48 4.81
C VAL A 89 -10.91 5.69 6.10
N LEU A 90 -10.95 4.37 6.01
CA LEU A 90 -10.53 3.47 7.08
C LEU A 90 -9.06 3.09 6.87
N TRP A 91 -8.19 3.52 7.78
CA TRP A 91 -6.75 3.22 7.74
C TRP A 91 -6.47 1.92 8.47
N VAL A 92 -6.09 0.89 7.72
CA VAL A 92 -5.81 -0.44 8.26
C VAL A 92 -4.32 -0.74 8.17
N GLY A 93 -3.66 -0.92 9.32
CA GLY A 93 -2.30 -1.44 9.39
C GLY A 93 -2.32 -2.97 9.28
N VAL A 94 -1.65 -3.50 8.27
CA VAL A 94 -1.49 -4.95 8.11
C VAL A 94 -0.08 -5.33 8.52
N THR A 95 0.05 -6.07 9.61
CA THR A 95 1.33 -6.48 10.19
C THR A 95 1.56 -7.98 10.01
N CYS A 96 2.81 -8.39 10.11
CA CYS A 96 3.22 -9.78 10.06
C CYS A 96 4.57 -9.95 10.78
N ASP A 97 4.76 -11.08 11.46
CA ASP A 97 6.06 -11.46 11.99
C ASP A 97 7.10 -11.51 10.87
N SER A 98 8.30 -11.00 11.13
CA SER A 98 9.38 -10.90 10.13
C SER A 98 9.80 -12.27 9.56
N GLU A 99 9.78 -13.32 10.39
CA GLU A 99 10.07 -14.69 9.94
C GLU A 99 8.99 -15.23 9.01
N VAL A 100 7.71 -14.97 9.33
CA VAL A 100 6.58 -15.34 8.48
C VAL A 100 6.60 -14.55 7.17
N ALA A 101 6.88 -13.24 7.22
CA ALA A 101 7.01 -12.40 6.04
C ALA A 101 8.12 -12.89 5.11
N ARG A 102 9.30 -13.24 5.65
CA ARG A 102 10.43 -13.82 4.91
C ARG A 102 10.09 -15.16 4.27
N ALA A 103 9.40 -16.04 5.02
CA ALA A 103 8.97 -17.34 4.50
C ALA A 103 7.96 -17.17 3.34
N ARG A 104 7.05 -16.20 3.42
CA ARG A 104 6.12 -15.87 2.34
C ARG A 104 6.82 -15.27 1.13
N GLU A 105 7.79 -14.39 1.34
CA GLU A 105 8.62 -13.81 0.27
C GLU A 105 9.34 -14.89 -0.52
N ALA A 106 9.96 -15.86 0.16
CA ALA A 106 10.71 -16.96 -0.47
C ALA A 106 9.84 -17.84 -1.40
N LEU A 107 8.52 -17.82 -1.26
CA LEU A 107 7.57 -18.52 -2.12
C LEU A 107 7.14 -17.69 -3.34
N ARG A 108 7.58 -16.43 -3.46
CA ARG A 108 7.20 -15.50 -4.52
C ARG A 108 8.38 -15.27 -5.47
N PRO A 109 8.34 -15.84 -6.69
CA PRO A 109 9.43 -15.71 -7.66
C PRO A 109 9.57 -14.29 -8.26
N ASP A 110 8.56 -13.46 -8.08
CA ASP A 110 8.47 -12.07 -8.55
C ASP A 110 9.07 -11.05 -7.56
N ARG A 111 9.58 -11.50 -6.41
CA ARG A 111 10.14 -10.63 -5.37
C ARG A 111 11.66 -10.70 -5.31
N VAL A 112 12.28 -9.55 -5.07
CA VAL A 112 13.72 -9.47 -4.76
C VAL A 112 13.92 -9.92 -3.30
N PRO A 113 14.78 -10.92 -3.05
CA PRO A 113 15.03 -11.41 -1.68
C PRO A 113 15.52 -10.31 -0.76
N GLY A 114 14.97 -10.24 0.47
CA GLY A 114 15.31 -9.24 1.49
C GLY A 114 14.42 -8.01 1.49
N MET A 115 13.53 -7.84 0.51
CA MET A 115 12.60 -6.71 0.45
C MET A 115 11.67 -6.68 1.67
N ALA A 116 11.12 -7.84 2.08
CA ALA A 116 10.24 -7.94 3.24
C ALA A 116 10.93 -7.48 4.52
N GLU A 117 12.20 -7.85 4.73
CA GLU A 117 12.98 -7.48 5.91
C GLU A 117 13.20 -5.96 5.97
N HIS A 118 13.57 -5.33 4.84
CA HIS A 118 13.72 -3.88 4.76
C HIS A 118 12.40 -3.15 5.00
N GLN A 119 11.31 -3.62 4.44
CA GLN A 119 10.02 -2.95 4.52
C GLN A 119 9.39 -3.04 5.91
N VAL A 120 9.40 -4.20 6.55
CA VAL A 120 8.83 -4.39 7.91
C VAL A 120 9.34 -3.36 8.91
N ALA A 121 10.60 -2.95 8.81
CA ALA A 121 11.20 -2.00 9.74
C ALA A 121 10.70 -0.56 9.57
N ILE A 122 10.28 -0.17 8.36
CA ILE A 122 10.07 1.26 8.02
C ILE A 122 8.62 1.61 7.66
N VAL A 123 7.85 0.67 7.12
CA VAL A 123 6.52 0.99 6.53
C VAL A 123 5.48 1.42 7.56
N HIS A 124 5.69 1.08 8.83
CA HIS A 124 4.79 1.44 9.93
C HIS A 124 5.29 2.61 10.78
N GLU A 125 6.49 3.15 10.48
CA GLU A 125 7.13 4.19 11.29
C GLU A 125 6.31 5.48 11.31
N GLY A 126 5.72 5.78 12.48
CA GLY A 126 4.90 6.96 12.71
C GLY A 126 3.58 7.00 11.94
N VAL A 127 3.21 5.93 11.26
CA VAL A 127 1.91 5.80 10.56
C VAL A 127 0.79 5.65 11.57
N VAL A 128 -0.33 6.32 11.34
CA VAL A 128 -1.52 6.30 12.21
C VAL A 128 -2.61 5.46 11.54
N TYR A 129 -3.05 4.43 12.23
CA TYR A 129 -4.10 3.53 11.80
C TYR A 129 -5.34 3.65 12.68
N ASP A 130 -6.52 3.44 12.10
CA ASP A 130 -7.78 3.28 12.83
C ASP A 130 -7.87 1.88 13.45
N MET A 131 -7.25 0.89 12.78
CA MET A 131 -7.08 -0.46 13.28
C MET A 131 -5.82 -1.12 12.73
N THR A 132 -5.34 -2.16 13.42
CA THR A 132 -4.26 -3.03 12.94
C THR A 132 -4.70 -4.48 12.91
N ILE A 133 -4.21 -5.24 11.93
CA ILE A 133 -4.43 -6.67 11.78
C ILE A 133 -3.11 -7.38 11.66
N ASP A 134 -2.89 -8.34 12.54
CA ASP A 134 -1.76 -9.26 12.45
C ASP A 134 -2.12 -10.46 11.59
N THR A 135 -1.39 -10.64 10.50
CA THR A 135 -1.59 -11.72 9.53
C THR A 135 -0.65 -12.90 9.75
N SER A 136 0.17 -12.91 10.81
CA SER A 136 1.16 -13.96 11.06
C SER A 136 0.52 -15.36 11.10
N HIS A 137 -0.63 -15.47 11.77
CA HIS A 137 -1.34 -16.72 11.98
C HIS A 137 -2.82 -16.70 11.57
N ALA A 138 -3.33 -15.54 11.16
CA ALA A 138 -4.72 -15.38 10.72
C ALA A 138 -4.87 -15.67 9.22
N SER A 139 -5.99 -16.27 8.82
CA SER A 139 -6.30 -16.44 7.40
C SER A 139 -6.73 -15.11 6.78
N PRO A 140 -6.50 -14.91 5.46
CA PRO A 140 -6.98 -13.72 4.75
C PRO A 140 -8.48 -13.47 4.93
N GLU A 141 -9.28 -14.53 4.94
CA GLU A 141 -10.73 -14.45 5.11
C GLU A 141 -11.10 -13.92 6.50
N SER A 142 -10.42 -14.40 7.54
CA SER A 142 -10.67 -13.95 8.92
C SER A 142 -10.27 -12.50 9.09
N CYS A 143 -9.16 -12.06 8.50
CA CYS A 143 -8.74 -10.67 8.47
C CYS A 143 -9.78 -9.79 7.76
N ALA A 144 -10.27 -10.21 6.60
CA ALA A 144 -11.27 -9.50 5.84
C ALA A 144 -12.60 -9.34 6.62
N VAL A 145 -13.05 -10.39 7.32
CA VAL A 145 -14.25 -10.33 8.18
C VAL A 145 -14.07 -9.29 9.28
N THR A 146 -12.89 -9.25 9.90
CA THR A 146 -12.58 -8.28 10.96
C THR A 146 -12.63 -6.83 10.43
N ILE A 147 -12.05 -6.57 9.25
CA ILE A 147 -12.10 -5.25 8.61
C ILE A 147 -13.54 -4.84 8.30
N LEU A 148 -14.33 -5.76 7.70
CA LEU A 148 -15.72 -5.49 7.35
C LEU A 148 -16.58 -5.17 8.57
N SER A 149 -16.34 -5.82 9.71
CA SER A 149 -17.07 -5.53 10.94
C SER A 149 -16.82 -4.10 11.42
N GLN A 150 -15.59 -3.61 11.31
CA GLN A 150 -15.23 -2.24 11.68
C GLN A 150 -15.88 -1.20 10.75
N MET A 151 -15.91 -1.45 9.45
CA MET A 151 -16.57 -0.55 8.48
C MET A 151 -18.06 -0.34 8.80
N SER A 152 -18.74 -1.39 9.25
CA SER A 152 -20.17 -1.33 9.58
C SER A 152 -20.48 -0.49 10.83
N THR A 153 -19.48 -0.20 11.66
CA THR A 153 -19.64 0.55 12.92
C THR A 153 -19.38 2.06 12.71
N THR A 154 -18.81 2.44 11.59
CA THR A 154 -18.36 3.82 11.29
C THR A 154 -19.37 4.58 10.40
N THR A 155 -20.48 3.94 10.00
CA THR A 155 -21.60 4.53 9.22
C THR A 155 -22.72 4.93 10.12
#